data_8d6be8bac1b3043649f60232694e247c
#
_entry.id   8d6be8bac1b3043649f60232694e247c
#
_cell.length_a   1.000
_cell.length_b   1.000
_cell.length_c   1.000
_cell.angle_alpha   90.00
_cell.angle_beta   90.00
_cell.angle_gamma   90.00
#
_symmetry.space_group_name_H-M   'P 1'
#
loop_
_entity.id
_entity.type
_entity.pdbx_description
1 polymer ?
#
loop_
_entity_poly.entity_id
_entity_poly.type
_entity_poly.pdbx_seq_one_letter_code
_entity_poly.pdbx_strand_id
1 'polypeptide(L)' 'MDIVLYSVINCPHCGFSKKEKMPTDSCVFFYECTKCHNIIKPKSGDCCVFCSYGTEKCPPIQKNYKCC' A
#
# COMPACT_ATOMS: atom_id res chain seq x y z
N MET A 1 -19.63 -1.54 8.30
CA MET A 1 -18.82 -2.20 7.27
C MET A 1 -17.38 -2.25 7.74
N ASP A 2 -16.79 -3.43 7.73
CA ASP A 2 -15.44 -3.58 8.27
C ASP A 2 -14.40 -3.14 7.25
N ILE A 3 -13.39 -2.44 7.74
CA ILE A 3 -12.29 -1.99 6.90
C ILE A 3 -11.12 -2.95 7.12
N VAL A 4 -10.53 -3.40 6.02
CA VAL A 4 -9.35 -4.26 6.09
C VAL A 4 -8.15 -3.37 6.37
N LEU A 5 -7.45 -3.66 7.48
CA LEU A 5 -6.29 -2.88 7.90
C LEU A 5 -4.96 -3.49 7.49
N TYR A 6 -4.97 -4.74 7.01
CA TYR A 6 -3.75 -5.43 6.62
C TYR A 6 -3.77 -5.69 5.11
N SER A 7 -2.62 -5.52 4.49
CA SER A 7 -2.46 -5.75 3.06
C SER A 7 -1.12 -6.44 2.84
N VAL A 8 -1.09 -7.39 1.90
CA VAL A 8 0.17 -8.00 1.50
C VAL A 8 0.71 -7.18 0.34
N ILE A 9 1.84 -6.52 0.58
CA ILE A 9 2.48 -5.70 -0.44
C ILE A 9 3.49 -6.54 -1.21
N ASN A 10 3.45 -6.42 -2.54
CA ASN A 10 4.34 -7.17 -3.43
C ASN A 10 5.37 -6.22 -4.01
N CYS A 11 6.65 -6.50 -3.76
CA CYS A 11 7.72 -5.67 -4.29
C CYS A 11 7.86 -5.89 -5.80
N PRO A 12 7.76 -4.83 -6.61
CA PRO A 12 7.91 -4.98 -8.06
C PRO A 12 9.36 -5.21 -8.49
N HIS A 13 10.32 -5.01 -7.59
CA HIS A 13 11.74 -5.15 -7.91
C HIS A 13 12.27 -6.55 -7.64
N CYS A 14 11.88 -7.16 -6.51
CA CYS A 14 12.40 -8.48 -6.14
C CYS A 14 11.33 -9.54 -5.97
N GLY A 15 10.06 -9.17 -6.04
CA GLY A 15 8.95 -10.11 -5.90
C GLY A 15 8.63 -10.53 -4.47
N PHE A 16 9.27 -9.93 -3.48
CA PHE A 16 9.02 -10.26 -2.09
C PHE A 16 7.63 -9.77 -1.66
N SER A 17 6.91 -10.64 -0.96
CA SER A 17 5.58 -10.29 -0.43
C SER A 17 5.64 -10.22 1.09
N LYS A 18 5.03 -9.18 1.66
CA LYS A 18 5.00 -9.00 3.11
C LYS A 18 3.67 -8.42 3.54
N LYS A 19 3.10 -8.98 4.61
CA LYS A 19 1.88 -8.45 5.20
C LYS A 19 2.23 -7.22 6.05
N GLU A 20 1.58 -6.11 5.76
CA GLU A 20 1.79 -4.85 6.47
C GLU A 20 0.47 -4.29 6.96
N LYS A 21 0.53 -3.61 8.10
CA LYS A 21 -0.62 -2.90 8.62
C LYS A 21 -0.67 -1.51 7.99
N MET A 22 -1.84 -1.17 7.47
CA MET A 22 -2.04 0.12 6.83
C MET A 22 -2.50 1.17 7.83
N PRO A 23 -2.07 2.44 7.69
CA PRO A 23 -2.60 3.52 8.52
C PRO A 23 -4.06 3.80 8.16
N THR A 24 -4.85 4.24 9.14
CA THR A 24 -6.28 4.45 8.95
C THR A 24 -6.64 5.83 8.44
N ASP A 25 -5.72 6.79 8.50
CA ASP A 25 -5.99 8.19 8.22
C ASP A 25 -5.02 8.82 7.23
N SER A 26 -4.19 8.01 6.58
CA SER A 26 -3.20 8.54 5.65
C SER A 26 -2.86 7.49 4.60
N CYS A 27 -2.10 7.92 3.59
CA CYS A 27 -1.65 7.04 2.52
C CYS A 27 -0.14 6.86 2.60
N VAL A 28 0.32 5.65 2.31
CA VAL A 28 1.76 5.36 2.28
C VAL A 28 2.24 5.56 0.85
N PHE A 29 2.93 6.69 0.62
CA PHE A 29 3.42 7.03 -0.70
C PHE A 29 4.77 6.40 -1.01
N PHE A 30 5.59 6.20 0.03
CA PHE A 30 6.89 5.54 -0.12
C PHE A 30 6.94 4.34 0.81
N TYR A 31 7.49 3.24 0.31
CA TYR A 31 7.65 2.03 1.10
C TYR A 31 8.98 1.39 0.72
N GLU A 32 9.82 1.15 1.74
CA GLU A 32 11.09 0.47 1.51
C GLU A 32 10.90 -1.04 1.65
N CYS A 33 11.24 -1.78 0.60
CA CYS A 33 11.18 -3.24 0.64
C CYS A 33 12.17 -3.76 1.68
N THR A 34 11.70 -4.61 2.58
CA THR A 34 12.57 -5.11 3.66
C THR A 34 13.58 -6.14 3.17
N LYS A 35 13.42 -6.64 1.94
CA LYS A 35 14.34 -7.63 1.37
C LYS A 35 15.39 -6.99 0.47
N CYS A 36 14.97 -6.20 -0.52
CA CYS A 36 15.90 -5.61 -1.48
C CYS A 36 16.22 -4.15 -1.19
N HIS A 37 15.51 -3.52 -0.25
CA HIS A 37 15.71 -2.14 0.19
C HIS A 37 15.46 -1.08 -0.89
N ASN A 38 14.83 -1.46 -1.99
CA ASN A 38 14.40 -0.48 -2.98
C ASN A 38 13.16 0.26 -2.47
N ILE A 39 13.06 1.53 -2.82
CA ILE A 39 11.89 2.34 -2.46
C ILE A 39 10.79 2.07 -3.50
N ILE A 40 9.61 1.70 -3.01
CA ILE A 40 8.44 1.46 -3.84
C ILE A 40 7.57 2.70 -3.79
N LYS A 41 7.11 3.14 -4.95
CA LYS A 41 6.18 4.27 -5.08
C LYS A 41 4.92 3.79 -5.79
N PRO A 42 3.76 4.44 -5.54
CA PRO A 42 2.56 4.08 -6.28
C PRO A 42 2.71 4.38 -7.77
N LYS A 43 1.98 3.62 -8.58
CA LYS A 43 1.92 3.86 -10.01
C LYS A 43 1.24 5.20 -10.29
N SER A 44 1.52 5.75 -11.47
CA SER A 44 0.88 7.00 -11.89
C SER A 44 -0.64 6.84 -11.84
N GLY A 45 -1.30 7.76 -11.14
CA GLY A 45 -2.75 7.72 -10.95
C GLY A 45 -3.20 6.98 -9.71
N ASP A 46 -2.32 6.25 -9.04
CA ASP A 46 -2.66 5.56 -7.81
C ASP A 46 -2.28 6.39 -6.60
N CYS A 47 -3.02 6.17 -5.52
CA CYS A 47 -2.96 7.00 -4.32
C CYS A 47 -1.79 6.65 -3.41
N CYS A 48 -1.52 5.35 -3.25
CA CYS A 48 -0.49 4.88 -2.34
C CYS A 48 0.03 3.52 -2.80
N VAL A 49 1.12 3.07 -2.15
CA VAL A 49 1.75 1.80 -2.52
C VAL A 49 0.82 0.62 -2.32
N PHE A 50 -0.07 0.68 -1.34
CA PHE A 50 -1.03 -0.40 -1.13
C PHE A 50 -2.07 -0.47 -2.25
N CYS A 51 -2.43 0.67 -2.84
CA CYS A 51 -3.34 0.69 -3.98
C CYS A 51 -2.71 0.09 -5.23
N SER A 52 -1.39 0.26 -5.39
CA SER A 52 -0.68 -0.24 -6.57
C SER A 52 -0.18 -1.66 -6.41
N TYR A 53 0.37 -1.99 -5.25
CA TYR A 53 1.09 -3.25 -5.04
C TYR A 53 0.56 -4.08 -3.89
N GLY A 54 -0.41 -3.60 -3.13
CA GLY A 54 -1.01 -4.35 -2.05
C GLY A 54 -2.21 -5.16 -2.50
N THR A 55 -2.59 -6.16 -1.70
CA THR A 55 -3.78 -6.97 -1.97
C THR A 55 -5.06 -6.22 -1.61
N GLU A 56 -4.96 -5.24 -0.70
CA GLU A 56 -6.10 -4.42 -0.28
C GLU A 56 -5.76 -2.95 -0.45
N LYS A 57 -6.77 -2.15 -0.76
CA LYS A 57 -6.59 -0.69 -0.87
C LYS A 57 -6.44 -0.09 0.52
N CYS A 58 -5.86 1.13 0.58
CA CYS A 58 -5.68 1.79 1.86
C CYS A 58 -7.03 2.14 2.50
N PRO A 59 -7.10 2.21 3.86
CA PRO A 59 -8.37 2.48 4.53
C PRO A 59 -9.11 3.73 4.07
N PRO A 60 -8.47 4.88 3.81
CA PRO A 60 -9.21 6.03 3.28
C PRO A 60 -9.94 5.72 1.98
N ILE A 61 -9.32 4.96 1.07
CA ILE A 61 -9.98 4.57 -0.17
C ILE A 61 -11.13 3.60 0.10
N GLN A 62 -10.95 2.67 1.04
CA GLN A 62 -12.02 1.74 1.42
C GLN A 62 -13.23 2.48 1.98
N LYS A 63 -13.01 3.63 2.61
CA LYS A 63 -14.08 4.47 3.14
C LYS A 63 -14.64 5.45 2.12
N ASN A 64 -14.20 5.36 0.86
CA ASN A 64 -14.58 6.29 -0.21
C ASN A 64 -14.05 7.71 -0.02
N TYR A 65 -12.99 7.88 0.76
CA TYR A 65 -12.30 9.15 0.87
C TYR A 65 -11.16 9.19 -0.13
N LYS A 66 -10.83 10.39 -0.58
CA LYS A 66 -9.66 10.57 -1.41
C LYS A 66 -8.41 10.51 -0.55
N CYS A 67 -7.48 9.67 -0.95
CA CYS A 67 -6.23 9.46 -0.23
C CYS A 67 -5.21 10.56 -0.54
N CYS A 68 -5.29 11.13 -1.71
CA CYS A 68 -4.34 12.13 -2.16
C CYS A 68 -4.98 13.08 -3.16
#